data_f31d69eb47c447261e63637d010d8f83
#
_entry.id   f31d69eb47c447261e63637d010d8f83
#
_cell.length_a   1.000
_cell.length_b   1.000
_cell.length_c   1.000
_cell.angle_alpha   90.00
_cell.angle_beta   90.00
_cell.angle_gamma   90.00
#
_symmetry.space_group_name_H-M   'P 1'
#
loop_
_entity.id
_entity.type
_entity.pdbx_description
1 polymer ?
#
loop_
_entity_poly.entity_id
_entity_poly.type
_entity_poly.pdbx_seq_one_letter_code
_entity_poly.pdbx_strand_id
1 'polypeptide(L)'
;MAGARGYHTYRGRTPKGKIALAVVLVLIILASAVFIFIQQFVVYDASGTPHLQLPGSQTQQEEPEPDETEDVELTIDTPALTGVKLHALAQAPLTAADAQAALTAGGDGVVVTLKDSEGYVYYDSAMPQASASIQTQADTAAALSTLTGSEDCYTVARISCLLDPRAARADVEGMGLKNTGGYIFYDGNNLNWLDPSKSGTQEYLGGLVKECASMGFDEILLTDVSFPTEGKLNKIAYPGAGMQESIRAFLMAMDTALAAYPDVKLSVELPESVITLGQDETAGLVLSEIAPLVDRIYTETTEGSIPALEAAVEAVGEDTVLIPELTAIPAESDQPYLLTEPS
;
A
#
# COMPACT_ATOMS: atom_id res chain seq x y z
N MET A 1 -22.87 -38.39 66.73
CA MET A 1 -22.42 -39.48 65.83
C MET A 1 -22.99 -39.20 64.45
N ALA A 2 -22.25 -38.71 63.52
CA ALA A 2 -22.67 -38.53 62.13
C ALA A 2 -21.53 -39.04 61.25
N GLY A 3 -21.84 -40.13 60.51
CA GLY A 3 -20.89 -40.85 59.69
C GLY A 3 -20.48 -40.11 58.40
N ALA A 4 -19.19 -40.15 58.08
CA ALA A 4 -18.62 -39.66 56.86
C ALA A 4 -19.06 -40.53 55.68
N ARG A 5 -19.64 -39.93 54.64
CA ARG A 5 -19.92 -40.55 53.32
C ARG A 5 -18.68 -40.46 52.45
N GLY A 6 -18.12 -41.64 52.09
CA GLY A 6 -17.00 -41.75 51.17
C GLY A 6 -17.36 -41.36 49.72
N TYR A 7 -16.48 -40.62 49.08
CA TYR A 7 -16.54 -40.34 47.65
C TYR A 7 -16.11 -41.57 46.85
N HIS A 8 -16.99 -42.09 46.00
CA HIS A 8 -16.66 -43.10 45.00
C HIS A 8 -15.97 -42.46 43.80
N THR A 9 -14.69 -42.73 43.60
CA THR A 9 -13.94 -42.43 42.40
C THR A 9 -14.46 -43.25 41.23
N TYR A 10 -15.11 -42.62 40.27
CA TYR A 10 -15.58 -43.19 39.01
C TYR A 10 -14.38 -43.44 38.07
N ARG A 11 -13.85 -44.65 38.01
CA ARG A 11 -12.94 -45.09 36.95
C ARG A 11 -13.75 -45.40 35.69
N GLY A 12 -13.98 -44.39 34.84
CA GLY A 12 -14.62 -44.55 33.54
C GLY A 12 -13.71 -45.34 32.59
N ARG A 13 -14.18 -46.52 32.17
CA ARG A 13 -13.58 -47.29 31.05
C ARG A 13 -13.72 -46.47 29.79
N THR A 14 -12.59 -46.05 29.18
CA THR A 14 -12.59 -45.36 27.90
C THR A 14 -13.28 -46.22 26.83
N PRO A 15 -14.37 -45.76 26.22
CA PRO A 15 -15.11 -46.54 25.25
C PRO A 15 -14.20 -46.82 24.04
N LYS A 16 -14.11 -48.12 23.65
CA LYS A 16 -13.26 -48.62 22.54
C LYS A 16 -13.44 -47.81 21.26
N GLY A 17 -14.61 -47.23 21.01
CA GLY A 17 -14.88 -46.32 19.88
C GLY A 17 -14.09 -45.00 19.90
N LYS A 18 -13.84 -44.40 21.06
CA LYS A 18 -13.02 -43.17 21.15
C LYS A 18 -11.55 -43.44 20.88
N ILE A 19 -11.04 -44.62 21.26
CA ILE A 19 -9.69 -45.07 20.97
C ILE A 19 -9.54 -45.35 19.47
N ALA A 20 -10.52 -46.02 18.85
CA ALA A 20 -10.53 -46.27 17.40
C ALA A 20 -10.56 -44.98 16.60
N LEU A 21 -11.39 -43.98 17.01
CA LEU A 21 -11.45 -42.66 16.36
C LEU A 21 -10.12 -41.89 16.49
N ALA A 22 -9.49 -41.93 17.66
CA ALA A 22 -8.18 -41.29 17.88
C ALA A 22 -7.08 -41.92 17.00
N VAL A 23 -7.08 -43.25 16.85
CA VAL A 23 -6.12 -43.97 15.99
C VAL A 23 -6.34 -43.59 14.50
N VAL A 24 -7.59 -43.52 14.05
CA VAL A 24 -7.90 -43.08 12.67
C VAL A 24 -7.44 -41.63 12.43
N LEU A 25 -7.67 -40.71 13.35
CA LEU A 25 -7.21 -39.34 13.26
C LEU A 25 -5.67 -39.23 13.18
N VAL A 26 -4.95 -39.99 14.00
CA VAL A 26 -3.47 -40.03 13.94
C VAL A 26 -2.99 -40.58 12.61
N LEU A 27 -3.64 -41.61 12.07
CA LEU A 27 -3.28 -42.15 10.75
C LEU A 27 -3.52 -41.14 9.61
N ILE A 28 -4.59 -40.36 9.66
CA ILE A 28 -4.87 -39.30 8.68
C ILE A 28 -3.80 -38.21 8.78
N ILE A 29 -3.41 -37.79 9.99
CA ILE A 29 -2.36 -36.78 10.19
C ILE A 29 -1.01 -37.27 9.63
N LEU A 30 -0.66 -38.53 9.91
CA LEU A 30 0.57 -39.13 9.38
C LEU A 30 0.54 -39.25 7.86
N ALA A 31 -0.57 -39.66 7.28
CA ALA A 31 -0.72 -39.73 5.82
C ALA A 31 -0.61 -38.35 5.16
N SER A 32 -1.20 -37.32 5.77
CA SER A 32 -1.09 -35.94 5.30
C SER A 32 0.34 -35.41 5.40
N ALA A 33 1.05 -35.70 6.48
CA ALA A 33 2.45 -35.30 6.65
C ALA A 33 3.36 -35.98 5.61
N VAL A 34 3.16 -37.26 5.33
CA VAL A 34 3.89 -37.99 4.27
C VAL A 34 3.57 -37.42 2.90
N PHE A 35 2.32 -37.08 2.63
CA PHE A 35 1.92 -36.48 1.35
C PHE A 35 2.60 -35.13 1.12
N ILE A 36 2.60 -34.24 2.13
CA ILE A 36 3.29 -32.94 2.07
C ILE A 36 4.80 -33.14 1.88
N PHE A 37 5.38 -34.11 2.57
CA PHE A 37 6.81 -34.40 2.43
C PHE A 37 7.18 -34.91 1.02
N ILE A 38 6.34 -35.73 0.41
CA ILE A 38 6.55 -36.19 -0.96
C ILE A 38 6.43 -35.07 -1.99
N GLN A 39 5.54 -34.10 -1.78
CA GLN A 39 5.38 -32.94 -2.67
C GLN A 39 6.64 -32.07 -2.79
N GLN A 40 7.52 -32.07 -1.78
CA GLN A 40 8.79 -31.33 -1.82
C GLN A 40 9.80 -31.94 -2.83
N PHE A 41 9.56 -33.15 -3.31
CA PHE A 41 10.45 -33.86 -4.26
C PHE A 41 9.83 -34.04 -5.65
N VAL A 42 8.69 -33.39 -5.91
CA VAL A 42 8.05 -33.42 -7.23
C VAL A 42 8.53 -32.20 -8.03
N VAL A 43 9.27 -32.44 -9.08
CA VAL A 43 9.72 -31.42 -10.04
C VAL A 43 8.95 -31.62 -11.35
N TYR A 44 8.44 -30.53 -11.92
CA TYR A 44 7.75 -30.56 -13.22
C TYR A 44 8.74 -30.21 -14.32
N ASP A 45 8.76 -31.00 -15.41
CA ASP A 45 9.55 -30.69 -16.60
C ASP A 45 8.85 -29.61 -17.47
N ALA A 46 9.54 -29.13 -18.50
CA ALA A 46 9.02 -28.12 -19.43
C ALA A 46 7.75 -28.55 -20.20
N SER A 47 7.37 -29.83 -20.13
CA SER A 47 6.14 -30.37 -20.72
C SER A 47 5.00 -30.53 -19.71
N GLY A 48 5.23 -30.16 -18.43
CA GLY A 48 4.26 -30.23 -17.35
C GLY A 48 4.10 -31.63 -16.73
N THR A 49 5.04 -32.59 -17.01
CA THR A 49 4.98 -33.95 -16.47
C THR A 49 5.69 -33.98 -15.11
N PRO A 50 5.06 -34.52 -14.05
CA PRO A 50 5.68 -34.57 -12.71
C PRO A 50 6.71 -35.73 -12.62
N HIS A 51 7.92 -35.41 -12.17
CA HIS A 51 8.99 -36.39 -11.87
C HIS A 51 9.39 -36.32 -10.40
N LEU A 52 9.67 -37.49 -9.81
CA LEU A 52 10.12 -37.60 -8.41
C LEU A 52 11.65 -37.57 -8.36
N GLN A 53 12.25 -36.54 -7.77
CA GLN A 53 13.70 -36.41 -7.62
C GLN A 53 14.11 -36.67 -6.18
N LEU A 54 14.70 -37.85 -5.91
CA LEU A 54 15.19 -38.21 -4.58
C LEU A 54 16.62 -37.72 -4.35
N PRO A 55 16.98 -37.22 -3.14
CA PRO A 55 18.36 -36.83 -2.85
C PRO A 55 19.29 -38.03 -2.92
N GLY A 56 20.22 -38.03 -3.90
CA GLY A 56 21.26 -39.05 -4.03
C GLY A 56 21.37 -39.77 -5.37
N SER A 57 20.50 -39.52 -6.35
CA SER A 57 20.65 -40.07 -7.70
C SER A 57 21.39 -39.07 -8.59
N GLN A 58 22.72 -39.15 -8.62
CA GLN A 58 23.51 -38.53 -9.67
C GLN A 58 23.46 -39.45 -10.88
N THR A 59 22.68 -39.10 -11.90
CA THR A 59 22.85 -39.66 -13.25
C THR A 59 23.83 -38.73 -13.95
N GLN A 60 25.00 -39.28 -14.31
CA GLN A 60 25.94 -38.63 -15.22
C GLN A 60 25.24 -38.42 -16.56
N GLN A 61 25.00 -37.16 -16.89
CA GLN A 61 24.73 -36.75 -18.26
C GLN A 61 26.02 -36.21 -18.84
N GLU A 62 26.41 -36.77 -20.01
CA GLU A 62 27.46 -36.27 -20.87
C GLU A 62 27.28 -34.77 -21.12
N GLU A 63 28.36 -34.07 -20.94
CA GLU A 63 28.53 -32.62 -21.19
C GLU A 63 28.51 -32.41 -22.72
N PRO A 64 27.53 -31.69 -23.30
CA PRO A 64 27.71 -31.13 -24.63
C PRO A 64 28.51 -29.85 -24.51
N GLU A 65 29.46 -29.65 -25.44
CA GLU A 65 30.29 -28.45 -25.58
C GLU A 65 29.46 -27.14 -25.51
N PRO A 66 30.05 -26.03 -24.99
CA PRO A 66 29.33 -24.79 -24.83
C PRO A 66 28.98 -24.18 -26.18
N ASP A 67 27.72 -24.26 -26.54
CA ASP A 67 27.13 -23.39 -27.54
C ASP A 67 26.93 -22.00 -26.85
N GLU A 68 27.41 -20.96 -27.49
CA GLU A 68 27.26 -19.58 -27.01
C GLU A 68 25.76 -19.23 -26.96
N THR A 69 25.11 -19.58 -25.85
CA THR A 69 23.82 -19.03 -25.54
C THR A 69 24.05 -17.61 -24.98
N GLU A 70 23.70 -16.60 -25.78
CA GLU A 70 23.46 -15.27 -25.29
C GLU A 70 22.60 -15.40 -24.02
N ASP A 71 23.11 -14.89 -22.91
CA ASP A 71 22.33 -14.66 -21.69
C ASP A 71 21.19 -13.71 -22.07
N VAL A 72 20.04 -14.27 -22.41
CA VAL A 72 18.79 -13.53 -22.46
C VAL A 72 18.41 -13.32 -21.00
N GLU A 73 18.94 -12.26 -20.42
CA GLU A 73 18.43 -11.65 -19.24
C GLU A 73 16.98 -11.31 -19.55
N LEU A 74 16.04 -12.09 -19.03
CA LEU A 74 14.64 -11.71 -19.00
C LEU A 74 14.52 -10.53 -18.07
N THR A 75 14.85 -9.35 -18.59
CA THR A 75 14.36 -8.10 -18.03
C THR A 75 12.85 -8.15 -18.21
N ILE A 76 12.15 -8.49 -17.13
CA ILE A 76 10.74 -8.11 -17.00
C ILE A 76 10.79 -6.59 -17.07
N ASP A 77 10.42 -6.02 -18.22
CA ASP A 77 10.15 -4.60 -18.35
C ASP A 77 8.97 -4.29 -17.42
N THR A 78 9.28 -4.11 -16.14
CA THR A 78 8.46 -3.25 -15.28
C THR A 78 8.47 -1.92 -16.00
N PRO A 79 7.33 -1.29 -16.34
CA PRO A 79 7.35 0.02 -16.95
C PRO A 79 8.14 0.93 -16.03
N ALA A 80 9.42 1.09 -16.36
CA ALA A 80 10.26 2.03 -15.66
C ALA A 80 9.61 3.37 -15.92
N LEU A 81 9.48 4.20 -14.87
CA LEU A 81 9.18 5.60 -15.05
C LEU A 81 10.39 6.21 -15.81
N THR A 82 10.49 5.84 -17.09
CA THR A 82 11.48 6.38 -18.02
C THR A 82 11.06 7.76 -18.48
N GLY A 83 9.83 8.11 -18.16
CA GLY A 83 9.31 9.42 -18.36
C GLY A 83 9.71 10.34 -17.22
N VAL A 84 10.24 11.45 -17.57
CA VAL A 84 10.88 12.38 -16.66
C VAL A 84 9.87 13.39 -16.12
N LYS A 85 8.74 13.59 -16.83
CA LYS A 85 7.81 14.69 -16.53
C LYS A 85 6.40 14.20 -16.28
N LEU A 86 6.01 14.23 -15.00
CA LEU A 86 4.63 14.05 -14.58
C LEU A 86 3.91 15.40 -14.49
N HIS A 87 2.65 15.45 -14.88
CA HIS A 87 1.78 16.59 -14.72
C HIS A 87 0.67 16.31 -13.71
N ALA A 88 0.48 17.20 -12.73
CA ALA A 88 -0.71 17.17 -11.88
C ALA A 88 -1.93 17.67 -12.66
N LEU A 89 -3.02 16.92 -12.62
CA LEU A 89 -4.32 17.38 -13.10
C LEU A 89 -5.05 18.15 -11.99
N ALA A 90 -5.91 19.08 -12.40
CA ALA A 90 -6.69 19.86 -11.47
C ALA A 90 -7.54 18.94 -10.57
N GLN A 91 -7.67 19.33 -9.30
CA GLN A 91 -8.45 18.61 -8.29
C GLN A 91 -9.94 18.76 -8.60
N ALA A 92 -10.49 17.85 -9.38
CA ALA A 92 -11.90 17.83 -9.79
C ALA A 92 -12.25 16.43 -10.35
N PRO A 93 -13.52 16.08 -10.46
CA PRO A 93 -13.90 14.90 -11.22
C PRO A 93 -13.45 15.07 -12.67
N LEU A 94 -12.64 14.12 -13.14
CA LEU A 94 -12.04 14.15 -14.46
C LEU A 94 -13.11 14.04 -15.56
N THR A 95 -12.98 14.85 -16.61
CA THR A 95 -13.81 14.75 -17.82
C THR A 95 -13.04 14.09 -18.96
N ALA A 96 -13.77 13.63 -20.00
CA ALA A 96 -13.15 13.10 -21.20
C ALA A 96 -12.25 14.13 -21.92
N ALA A 97 -12.59 15.42 -21.82
CA ALA A 97 -11.78 16.50 -22.37
C ALA A 97 -10.46 16.67 -21.60
N ASP A 98 -10.49 16.56 -20.27
CA ASP A 98 -9.29 16.64 -19.44
C ASP A 98 -8.34 15.47 -19.72
N ALA A 99 -8.87 14.23 -19.82
CA ALA A 99 -8.08 13.06 -20.17
C ALA A 99 -7.38 13.22 -21.55
N GLN A 100 -8.13 13.68 -22.56
CA GLN A 100 -7.56 13.91 -23.89
C GLN A 100 -6.53 15.05 -23.89
N ALA A 101 -6.78 16.10 -23.12
CA ALA A 101 -5.81 17.20 -22.97
C ALA A 101 -4.52 16.72 -22.30
N ALA A 102 -4.61 15.89 -21.26
CA ALA A 102 -3.46 15.30 -20.57
C ALA A 102 -2.60 14.46 -21.53
N LEU A 103 -3.22 13.55 -22.28
CA LEU A 103 -2.52 12.70 -23.26
C LEU A 103 -1.86 13.49 -24.40
N THR A 104 -2.36 14.69 -24.71
CA THR A 104 -1.81 15.55 -25.78
C THR A 104 -0.84 16.61 -25.27
N ALA A 105 -0.74 16.84 -23.97
CA ALA A 105 0.12 17.87 -23.37
C ALA A 105 1.62 17.59 -23.46
N GLY A 106 2.02 16.37 -23.83
CA GLY A 106 3.42 15.99 -24.03
C GLY A 106 4.20 15.82 -22.72
N GLY A 107 3.57 15.27 -21.71
CA GLY A 107 4.21 14.70 -20.52
C GLY A 107 4.33 13.19 -20.65
N ASP A 108 5.22 12.60 -19.86
CA ASP A 108 5.41 11.15 -19.83
C ASP A 108 4.40 10.46 -18.92
N GLY A 109 3.70 11.23 -18.08
CA GLY A 109 2.67 10.73 -17.21
C GLY A 109 1.84 11.82 -16.53
N VAL A 110 0.80 11.38 -15.83
CA VAL A 110 -0.16 12.26 -15.14
C VAL A 110 -0.43 11.79 -13.72
N VAL A 111 -0.56 12.75 -12.81
CA VAL A 111 -1.05 12.52 -11.45
C VAL A 111 -2.50 12.99 -11.36
N VAL A 112 -3.41 12.07 -11.03
CA VAL A 112 -4.85 12.32 -10.93
C VAL A 112 -5.27 12.26 -9.47
N THR A 113 -5.80 13.36 -8.94
CA THR A 113 -6.37 13.36 -7.59
C THR A 113 -7.73 12.63 -7.60
N LEU A 114 -7.77 11.43 -7.03
CA LEU A 114 -8.96 10.62 -6.91
C LEU A 114 -9.66 10.77 -5.54
N LYS A 115 -8.94 11.23 -4.53
CA LYS A 115 -9.50 11.61 -3.25
C LYS A 115 -8.74 12.80 -2.67
N ASP A 116 -9.44 13.84 -2.26
CA ASP A 116 -8.87 15.05 -1.70
C ASP A 116 -8.87 15.09 -0.16
N SER A 117 -8.24 16.13 0.41
CA SER A 117 -8.17 16.38 1.85
C SER A 117 -9.47 16.91 2.48
N GLU A 118 -10.46 17.26 1.67
CA GLU A 118 -11.82 17.54 2.13
C GLU A 118 -12.66 16.26 2.29
N GLY A 119 -12.13 15.12 1.84
CA GLY A 119 -12.73 13.80 1.88
C GLY A 119 -13.68 13.50 0.71
N TYR A 120 -13.61 14.26 -0.40
CA TYR A 120 -14.32 13.92 -1.62
C TYR A 120 -13.58 12.85 -2.41
N VAL A 121 -14.36 11.95 -3.04
CA VAL A 121 -13.87 10.87 -3.92
C VAL A 121 -14.38 11.15 -5.33
N TYR A 122 -13.47 11.24 -6.29
CA TYR A 122 -13.71 11.69 -7.66
C TYR A 122 -13.93 10.55 -8.67
N TYR A 123 -14.34 9.40 -8.21
CA TYR A 123 -14.75 8.26 -9.02
C TYR A 123 -15.87 7.46 -8.32
N ASP A 124 -16.53 6.57 -9.05
CA ASP A 124 -17.61 5.74 -8.51
C ASP A 124 -17.06 4.59 -7.67
N SER A 125 -16.68 4.91 -6.42
CA SER A 125 -16.17 3.94 -5.46
C SER A 125 -17.29 3.01 -4.95
N ALA A 126 -16.98 1.72 -4.84
CA ALA A 126 -17.85 0.73 -4.21
C ALA A 126 -17.71 0.70 -2.67
N MET A 127 -16.78 1.47 -2.10
CA MET A 127 -16.58 1.54 -0.64
C MET A 127 -17.78 2.22 0.03
N PRO A 128 -18.47 1.55 0.97
CA PRO A 128 -19.64 2.15 1.65
C PRO A 128 -19.31 3.47 2.35
N GLN A 129 -18.10 3.61 2.89
CA GLN A 129 -17.63 4.80 3.58
C GLN A 129 -17.48 6.01 2.66
N ALA A 130 -17.22 5.80 1.36
CA ALA A 130 -17.11 6.85 0.36
C ALA A 130 -18.46 7.34 -0.15
N SER A 131 -19.55 6.58 0.01
CA SER A 131 -20.82 6.76 -0.70
C SER A 131 -21.42 8.17 -0.60
N ALA A 132 -21.24 8.85 0.52
CA ALA A 132 -21.73 10.23 0.73
C ALA A 132 -20.74 11.32 0.25
N SER A 133 -19.57 10.90 -0.22
CA SER A 133 -18.45 11.79 -0.60
C SER A 133 -18.10 11.71 -2.08
N ILE A 134 -18.74 10.80 -2.82
CA ILE A 134 -18.52 10.64 -4.26
C ILE A 134 -18.96 11.88 -5.02
N GLN A 135 -18.05 12.40 -5.85
CA GLN A 135 -18.30 13.48 -6.80
C GLN A 135 -17.79 13.05 -8.18
N THR A 136 -18.70 12.71 -9.07
CA THR A 136 -18.38 12.29 -10.45
C THR A 136 -19.22 13.07 -11.46
N GLN A 137 -18.76 13.05 -12.71
CA GLN A 137 -19.52 13.49 -13.86
C GLN A 137 -19.88 12.27 -14.74
N ALA A 138 -20.74 12.45 -15.70
CA ALA A 138 -21.25 11.35 -16.53
C ALA A 138 -20.16 10.63 -17.33
N ASP A 139 -19.07 11.29 -17.63
CA ASP A 139 -17.94 10.79 -18.42
C ASP A 139 -16.67 10.50 -17.61
N THR A 140 -16.69 10.69 -16.27
CA THR A 140 -15.51 10.46 -15.39
C THR A 140 -14.96 9.04 -15.54
N ALA A 141 -15.80 8.01 -15.51
CA ALA A 141 -15.37 6.63 -15.66
C ALA A 141 -14.68 6.36 -17.01
N ALA A 142 -15.24 6.94 -18.10
CA ALA A 142 -14.64 6.83 -19.43
C ALA A 142 -13.32 7.61 -19.53
N ALA A 143 -13.23 8.76 -18.89
CA ALA A 143 -12.01 9.58 -18.81
C ALA A 143 -10.88 8.82 -18.10
N LEU A 144 -11.16 8.23 -16.93
CA LEU A 144 -10.19 7.43 -16.19
C LEU A 144 -9.72 6.22 -17.00
N SER A 145 -10.66 5.47 -17.61
CA SER A 145 -10.33 4.34 -18.48
C SER A 145 -9.49 4.73 -19.71
N THR A 146 -9.67 5.95 -20.24
CA THR A 146 -8.87 6.47 -21.35
C THR A 146 -7.42 6.73 -20.92
N LEU A 147 -7.22 7.28 -19.72
CA LEU A 147 -5.88 7.51 -19.19
C LEU A 147 -5.16 6.20 -18.86
N THR A 148 -5.79 5.35 -18.05
CA THR A 148 -5.17 4.09 -17.59
C THR A 148 -5.04 3.03 -18.68
N GLY A 149 -5.74 3.20 -19.80
CA GLY A 149 -5.60 2.33 -20.99
C GLY A 149 -4.56 2.82 -22.00
N SER A 150 -3.86 3.93 -21.74
CA SER A 150 -2.80 4.46 -22.63
C SER A 150 -1.46 3.83 -22.27
N GLU A 151 -0.86 3.11 -23.21
CA GLU A 151 0.48 2.50 -23.05
C GLU A 151 1.62 3.56 -23.01
N ASP A 152 1.36 4.76 -23.49
CA ASP A 152 2.34 5.84 -23.59
C ASP A 152 2.24 6.87 -22.44
N CYS A 153 1.41 6.61 -21.41
CA CYS A 153 1.17 7.55 -20.33
C CYS A 153 1.23 6.83 -18.97
N TYR A 154 2.22 7.17 -18.17
CA TYR A 154 2.31 6.68 -16.80
C TYR A 154 1.26 7.36 -15.91
N THR A 155 0.48 6.59 -15.16
CA THR A 155 -0.68 7.09 -14.42
C THR A 155 -0.52 6.92 -12.92
N VAL A 156 -0.65 8.02 -12.18
CA VAL A 156 -0.56 8.04 -10.72
C VAL A 156 -1.90 8.45 -10.12
N ALA A 157 -2.46 7.61 -9.25
CA ALA A 157 -3.66 7.92 -8.46
C ALA A 157 -3.26 8.58 -7.15
N ARG A 158 -3.57 9.86 -6.95
CA ARG A 158 -3.31 10.59 -5.70
C ARG A 158 -4.50 10.45 -4.76
N ILE A 159 -4.24 10.00 -3.52
CA ILE A 159 -5.24 9.76 -2.47
C ILE A 159 -4.81 10.46 -1.18
N SER A 160 -5.53 11.50 -0.75
CA SER A 160 -5.41 12.05 0.61
C SER A 160 -5.94 11.04 1.62
N CYS A 161 -5.13 10.68 2.60
CA CYS A 161 -5.42 9.57 3.50
C CYS A 161 -6.06 10.01 4.82
N LEU A 162 -5.25 10.48 5.76
CA LEU A 162 -5.69 10.67 7.15
C LEU A 162 -6.40 12.00 7.38
N LEU A 163 -6.19 13.00 6.55
CA LEU A 163 -6.99 14.21 6.53
C LEU A 163 -8.28 13.97 5.75
N ASP A 164 -9.34 13.56 6.45
CA ASP A 164 -10.65 13.25 5.87
C ASP A 164 -11.77 13.65 6.83
N PRO A 165 -12.21 14.90 6.78
CA PRO A 165 -13.27 15.38 7.67
C PRO A 165 -14.62 14.69 7.47
N ARG A 166 -14.89 14.13 6.29
CA ARG A 166 -16.15 13.47 5.95
C ARG A 166 -16.24 12.09 6.57
N ALA A 167 -15.29 11.23 6.27
CA ALA A 167 -15.24 9.89 6.81
C ALA A 167 -15.04 9.90 8.34
N ALA A 168 -14.19 10.79 8.86
CA ALA A 168 -13.95 10.92 10.29
C ALA A 168 -15.22 11.29 11.08
N ARG A 169 -16.07 12.18 10.55
CA ARG A 169 -17.36 12.53 11.16
C ARG A 169 -18.43 11.48 10.97
N ALA A 170 -18.41 10.74 9.85
CA ALA A 170 -19.38 9.70 9.56
C ALA A 170 -19.23 8.50 10.51
N ASP A 171 -18.00 8.16 10.88
CA ASP A 171 -17.72 7.09 11.83
C ASP A 171 -16.58 7.47 12.80
N VAL A 172 -16.94 8.22 13.83
CA VAL A 172 -15.98 8.67 14.86
C VAL A 172 -15.39 7.49 15.64
N GLU A 173 -16.19 6.44 15.90
CA GLU A 173 -15.73 5.29 16.67
C GLU A 173 -14.84 4.35 15.84
N GLY A 174 -15.24 4.06 14.62
CA GLY A 174 -14.54 3.12 13.76
C GLY A 174 -13.34 3.71 13.01
N MET A 175 -13.34 5.03 12.73
CA MET A 175 -12.31 5.66 11.90
C MET A 175 -11.75 6.98 12.48
N GLY A 176 -12.59 7.84 13.07
CA GLY A 176 -12.19 9.19 13.43
C GLY A 176 -11.16 9.28 14.55
N LEU A 177 -10.18 10.18 14.41
CA LEU A 177 -9.26 10.55 15.48
C LEU A 177 -10.03 11.24 16.60
N LYS A 178 -9.87 10.78 17.86
CA LYS A 178 -10.60 11.30 19.00
C LYS A 178 -9.74 12.19 19.91
N ASN A 179 -10.41 13.07 20.63
CA ASN A 179 -9.78 13.78 21.72
C ASN A 179 -9.88 12.99 23.05
N THR A 180 -9.15 13.42 24.07
CA THR A 180 -9.14 12.80 25.41
C THR A 180 -10.48 12.78 26.13
N GLY A 181 -11.48 13.50 25.63
CA GLY A 181 -12.86 13.47 26.10
C GLY A 181 -13.74 12.44 25.37
N GLY A 182 -13.18 11.69 24.41
CA GLY A 182 -13.89 10.68 23.63
C GLY A 182 -14.68 11.22 22.43
N TYR A 183 -14.59 12.51 22.14
CA TYR A 183 -15.23 13.15 20.98
C TYR A 183 -14.26 13.25 19.81
N ILE A 184 -14.77 13.48 18.60
CA ILE A 184 -13.93 13.73 17.43
C ILE A 184 -12.97 14.91 17.70
N PHE A 185 -11.72 14.76 17.25
CA PHE A 185 -10.71 15.81 17.34
C PHE A 185 -10.90 16.83 16.20
N TYR A 186 -10.64 18.10 16.50
CA TYR A 186 -10.56 19.21 15.56
C TYR A 186 -9.16 19.81 15.63
N ASP A 187 -8.48 19.91 14.51
CA ASP A 187 -7.16 20.55 14.39
C ASP A 187 -7.25 22.10 14.46
N GLY A 188 -6.13 22.77 14.18
CA GLY A 188 -6.04 24.24 14.18
C GLY A 188 -6.90 24.92 13.11
N ASN A 189 -7.19 24.22 12.01
CA ASN A 189 -7.99 24.66 10.88
C ASN A 189 -9.45 24.18 10.96
N ASN A 190 -9.84 23.61 12.09
CA ASN A 190 -11.17 23.06 12.35
C ASN A 190 -11.52 21.87 11.44
N LEU A 191 -10.51 21.12 11.00
CA LEU A 191 -10.65 19.90 10.22
C LEU A 191 -10.59 18.67 11.12
N ASN A 192 -11.06 17.53 10.60
CA ASN A 192 -11.06 16.26 11.30
C ASN A 192 -10.20 15.24 10.56
N TRP A 193 -9.63 14.31 11.31
CA TRP A 193 -8.66 13.35 10.87
C TRP A 193 -9.13 11.93 11.16
N LEU A 194 -8.67 10.99 10.36
CA LEU A 194 -8.79 9.56 10.61
C LEU A 194 -7.66 9.11 11.56
N ASP A 195 -7.94 8.09 12.34
CA ASP A 195 -6.96 7.43 13.19
C ASP A 195 -6.34 6.25 12.43
N PRO A 196 -5.04 6.29 12.07
CA PRO A 196 -4.39 5.24 11.28
C PRO A 196 -4.34 3.87 11.99
N SER A 197 -4.49 3.85 13.32
CA SER A 197 -4.48 2.60 14.10
C SER A 197 -5.79 1.83 14.05
N LYS A 198 -6.86 2.44 13.54
CA LYS A 198 -8.19 1.82 13.49
C LYS A 198 -8.36 0.97 12.24
N SER A 199 -8.88 -0.25 12.43
CA SER A 199 -9.15 -1.17 11.32
C SER A 199 -10.11 -0.59 10.29
N GLY A 200 -11.13 0.18 10.72
CA GLY A 200 -12.06 0.84 9.81
C GLY A 200 -11.39 1.85 8.89
N THR A 201 -10.37 2.59 9.38
CA THR A 201 -9.55 3.49 8.57
C THR A 201 -8.74 2.70 7.55
N GLN A 202 -8.05 1.63 7.99
CA GLN A 202 -7.22 0.79 7.13
C GLN A 202 -8.05 0.06 6.07
N GLU A 203 -9.22 -0.47 6.43
CA GLU A 203 -10.15 -1.11 5.50
C GLU A 203 -10.69 -0.14 4.45
N TYR A 204 -11.08 1.07 4.87
CA TYR A 204 -11.59 2.10 3.97
C TYR A 204 -10.53 2.54 2.97
N LEU A 205 -9.38 3.00 3.45
CA LEU A 205 -8.33 3.52 2.57
C LEU A 205 -7.66 2.41 1.74
N GLY A 206 -7.44 1.23 2.33
CA GLY A 206 -6.97 0.06 1.59
C GLY A 206 -7.94 -0.41 0.50
N GLY A 207 -9.26 -0.24 0.73
CA GLY A 207 -10.28 -0.45 -0.30
C GLY A 207 -10.14 0.51 -1.47
N LEU A 208 -9.95 1.82 -1.21
CA LEU A 208 -9.74 2.83 -2.26
C LEU A 208 -8.43 2.57 -3.04
N VAL A 209 -7.33 2.26 -2.34
CA VAL A 209 -6.05 1.87 -2.95
C VAL A 209 -6.23 0.70 -3.91
N LYS A 210 -6.94 -0.34 -3.47
CA LYS A 210 -7.22 -1.53 -4.30
C LYS A 210 -8.12 -1.21 -5.50
N GLU A 211 -9.11 -0.33 -5.33
CA GLU A 211 -9.97 0.12 -6.45
C GLU A 211 -9.14 0.85 -7.50
N CYS A 212 -8.24 1.77 -7.10
CA CYS A 212 -7.36 2.49 -8.02
C CYS A 212 -6.43 1.54 -8.79
N ALA A 213 -5.81 0.58 -8.10
CA ALA A 213 -5.00 -0.45 -8.75
C ALA A 213 -5.83 -1.28 -9.75
N SER A 214 -7.08 -1.64 -9.40
CA SER A 214 -7.98 -2.39 -10.29
C SER A 214 -8.46 -1.58 -11.51
N MET A 215 -8.42 -0.25 -11.44
CA MET A 215 -8.70 0.63 -12.59
C MET A 215 -7.52 0.74 -13.57
N GLY A 216 -6.35 0.17 -13.22
CA GLY A 216 -5.17 0.14 -14.08
C GLY A 216 -4.21 1.30 -13.88
N PHE A 217 -4.25 1.98 -12.73
CA PHE A 217 -3.20 2.95 -12.38
C PHE A 217 -1.87 2.24 -12.12
N ASP A 218 -0.78 2.83 -12.61
CA ASP A 218 0.59 2.31 -12.45
C ASP A 218 1.15 2.56 -11.04
N GLU A 219 0.63 3.59 -10.37
CA GLU A 219 1.11 4.02 -9.06
C GLU A 219 0.00 4.61 -8.20
N ILE A 220 0.08 4.38 -6.89
CA ILE A 220 -0.80 4.98 -5.89
C ILE A 220 0.03 5.90 -4.98
N LEU A 221 -0.21 7.20 -5.09
CA LEU A 221 0.42 8.23 -4.26
C LEU A 221 -0.47 8.56 -3.07
N LEU A 222 0.00 8.23 -1.88
CA LEU A 222 -0.66 8.53 -0.61
C LEU A 222 -0.20 9.89 -0.09
N THR A 223 -1.13 10.81 0.16
CA THR A 223 -0.86 12.11 0.78
C THR A 223 -1.55 12.22 2.14
N ASP A 224 -1.20 13.22 2.93
CA ASP A 224 -1.73 13.43 4.29
C ASP A 224 -1.58 12.19 5.20
N VAL A 225 -0.48 11.45 5.07
CA VAL A 225 -0.14 10.29 5.90
C VAL A 225 0.58 10.76 7.15
N SER A 226 -0.12 11.47 8.03
CA SER A 226 0.43 12.04 9.26
C SER A 226 -0.64 12.20 10.33
N PHE A 227 -0.22 12.41 11.57
CA PHE A 227 -1.09 13.01 12.59
C PHE A 227 -1.15 14.53 12.41
N PRO A 228 -2.23 15.19 12.90
CA PRO A 228 -2.33 16.66 12.83
C PRO A 228 -1.18 17.31 13.60
N THR A 229 -0.62 18.37 13.01
CA THR A 229 0.50 19.15 13.57
C THR A 229 0.06 20.48 14.17
N GLU A 230 -1.21 20.84 13.99
CA GLU A 230 -1.76 22.11 14.45
C GLU A 230 -2.95 21.93 15.39
N GLY A 231 -3.17 22.92 16.27
CA GLY A 231 -4.28 22.95 17.20
C GLY A 231 -3.91 22.49 18.61
N LYS A 232 -4.90 21.93 19.33
CA LYS A 232 -4.72 21.50 20.73
C LYS A 232 -4.22 20.05 20.77
N LEU A 233 -3.00 19.80 20.28
CA LEU A 233 -2.42 18.46 20.14
C LEU A 233 -2.38 17.65 21.44
N ASN A 234 -2.20 18.34 22.59
CA ASN A 234 -2.26 17.72 23.93
C ASN A 234 -3.65 17.19 24.31
N LYS A 235 -4.65 17.40 23.47
CA LYS A 235 -6.00 16.86 23.62
C LYS A 235 -6.28 15.66 22.71
N ILE A 236 -5.37 15.27 21.86
CA ILE A 236 -5.53 14.07 21.06
C ILE A 236 -5.44 12.84 21.96
N ALA A 237 -6.35 11.90 21.77
CA ALA A 237 -6.26 10.57 22.34
C ALA A 237 -5.40 9.68 21.40
N TYR A 238 -4.09 9.80 21.53
CA TYR A 238 -3.16 9.05 20.69
C TYR A 238 -3.31 7.53 20.86
N PRO A 239 -3.04 6.76 19.79
CA PRO A 239 -3.04 5.30 19.84
C PRO A 239 -2.06 4.77 20.90
N GLY A 240 -2.41 3.65 21.53
CA GLY A 240 -1.57 3.05 22.57
C GLY A 240 -0.21 2.51 22.06
N ALA A 241 -0.13 2.18 20.77
CA ALA A 241 1.13 1.78 20.12
C ALA A 241 2.07 2.98 19.82
N GLY A 242 1.57 4.21 19.91
CA GLY A 242 2.27 5.41 19.51
C GLY A 242 1.99 5.83 18.06
N MET A 243 2.34 7.07 17.73
CA MET A 243 2.05 7.66 16.41
C MET A 243 2.87 7.00 15.31
N GLN A 244 4.18 6.87 15.50
CA GLN A 244 5.12 6.29 14.51
C GLN A 244 4.71 4.87 14.12
N GLU A 245 4.51 4.01 15.12
CA GLU A 245 4.08 2.62 14.88
C GLU A 245 2.70 2.55 14.19
N SER A 246 1.80 3.50 14.49
CA SER A 246 0.48 3.55 13.83
C SER A 246 0.58 3.96 12.37
N ILE A 247 1.46 4.91 12.00
CA ILE A 247 1.74 5.27 10.61
C ILE A 247 2.40 4.10 9.89
N ARG A 248 3.41 3.47 10.50
CA ARG A 248 4.07 2.30 9.93
C ARG A 248 3.08 1.16 9.65
N ALA A 249 2.25 0.82 10.62
CA ALA A 249 1.23 -0.22 10.47
C ALA A 249 0.19 0.13 9.39
N PHE A 250 -0.17 1.41 9.28
CA PHE A 250 -1.05 1.91 8.22
C PHE A 250 -0.43 1.71 6.84
N LEU A 251 0.82 2.12 6.62
CA LEU A 251 1.50 1.92 5.33
C LEU A 251 1.63 0.44 4.96
N MET A 252 1.96 -0.42 5.93
CA MET A 252 1.95 -1.89 5.71
C MET A 252 0.57 -2.44 5.33
N ALA A 253 -0.51 -1.85 5.84
CA ALA A 253 -1.87 -2.22 5.44
C ALA A 253 -2.18 -1.77 4.00
N MET A 254 -1.67 -0.62 3.56
CA MET A 254 -1.81 -0.15 2.16
C MET A 254 -1.01 -1.04 1.19
N ASP A 255 0.22 -1.39 1.53
CA ASP A 255 1.03 -2.35 0.77
C ASP A 255 0.33 -3.72 0.66
N THR A 256 -0.20 -4.23 1.77
CA THR A 256 -1.00 -5.47 1.78
C THR A 256 -2.24 -5.39 0.87
N ALA A 257 -2.88 -4.22 0.75
CA ALA A 257 -4.00 -4.03 -0.16
C ALA A 257 -3.59 -4.17 -1.63
N LEU A 258 -2.33 -3.86 -1.96
CA LEU A 258 -1.75 -4.01 -3.30
C LEU A 258 -1.18 -5.41 -3.59
N ALA A 259 -1.19 -6.35 -2.66
CA ALA A 259 -0.59 -7.67 -2.84
C ALA A 259 -1.07 -8.47 -4.09
N ALA A 260 -2.28 -8.14 -4.60
CA ALA A 260 -2.80 -8.72 -5.84
C ALA A 260 -2.38 -7.95 -7.12
N TYR A 261 -1.66 -6.85 -6.97
CA TYR A 261 -1.23 -5.93 -8.04
C TYR A 261 0.27 -5.63 -7.88
N PRO A 262 1.16 -6.62 -8.07
CA PRO A 262 2.59 -6.51 -7.74
C PRO A 262 3.35 -5.48 -8.61
N ASP A 263 2.79 -5.11 -9.77
CA ASP A 263 3.38 -4.14 -10.67
C ASP A 263 3.01 -2.68 -10.31
N VAL A 264 1.96 -2.49 -9.48
CA VAL A 264 1.51 -1.16 -9.04
C VAL A 264 2.40 -0.65 -7.93
N LYS A 265 2.98 0.52 -8.12
CA LYS A 265 3.87 1.17 -7.15
C LYS A 265 3.09 1.83 -6.01
N LEU A 266 3.62 1.73 -4.80
CA LEU A 266 3.11 2.45 -3.63
C LEU A 266 4.04 3.61 -3.31
N SER A 267 3.49 4.82 -3.22
CA SER A 267 4.27 6.04 -2.96
C SER A 267 3.63 6.88 -1.86
N VAL A 268 4.43 7.71 -1.22
CA VAL A 268 3.96 8.63 -0.18
C VAL A 268 4.51 10.02 -0.40
N GLU A 269 3.69 11.05 -0.14
CA GLU A 269 4.14 12.42 -0.08
C GLU A 269 4.58 12.76 1.35
N LEU A 270 5.81 13.28 1.49
CA LEU A 270 6.38 13.71 2.76
C LEU A 270 6.83 15.18 2.67
N PRO A 271 6.69 15.98 3.74
CA PRO A 271 7.29 17.30 3.81
C PRO A 271 8.83 17.23 3.65
N GLU A 272 9.42 18.20 2.94
CA GLU A 272 10.89 18.32 2.78
C GLU A 272 11.64 18.29 4.12
N SER A 273 11.02 18.88 5.16
CA SER A 273 11.59 18.90 6.51
C SER A 273 11.74 17.49 7.12
N VAL A 274 10.83 16.57 6.82
CA VAL A 274 10.90 15.18 7.30
C VAL A 274 12.08 14.46 6.65
N ILE A 275 12.30 14.70 5.35
CA ILE A 275 13.42 14.10 4.61
C ILE A 275 14.74 14.67 5.14
N THR A 276 14.81 15.99 5.31
CA THR A 276 16.05 16.69 5.75
C THR A 276 16.42 16.38 7.19
N LEU A 277 15.44 16.31 8.10
CA LEU A 277 15.65 16.07 9.53
C LEU A 277 15.58 14.60 9.93
N GLY A 278 15.13 13.73 9.03
CA GLY A 278 14.92 12.30 9.26
C GLY A 278 13.61 11.97 9.98
N GLN A 279 12.94 12.96 10.59
CA GLN A 279 11.68 12.74 11.34
C GLN A 279 10.90 14.03 11.61
N ASP A 280 9.59 13.86 11.89
CA ASP A 280 8.73 14.82 12.57
C ASP A 280 7.96 14.10 13.69
N GLU A 281 8.38 14.30 14.93
CA GLU A 281 7.76 13.68 16.10
C GLU A 281 6.30 14.10 16.29
N THR A 282 5.94 15.32 15.87
CA THR A 282 4.58 15.85 16.02
C THR A 282 3.62 15.19 15.04
N ALA A 283 4.07 14.97 13.83
CA ALA A 283 3.34 14.30 12.77
C ALA A 283 3.36 12.75 12.90
N GLY A 284 4.27 12.21 13.71
CA GLY A 284 4.51 10.77 13.83
C GLY A 284 5.27 10.18 12.66
N LEU A 285 6.07 10.98 11.95
CA LEU A 285 6.80 10.58 10.76
C LEU A 285 8.27 10.31 11.07
N VAL A 286 8.78 9.16 10.60
CA VAL A 286 10.20 8.78 10.68
C VAL A 286 10.62 8.23 9.33
N LEU A 287 11.53 8.95 8.65
CA LEU A 287 11.93 8.63 7.28
C LEU A 287 12.47 7.19 7.16
N SER A 288 13.34 6.77 8.08
CA SER A 288 13.92 5.41 8.07
C SER A 288 12.92 4.26 8.32
N GLU A 289 11.73 4.57 8.84
CA GLU A 289 10.65 3.59 9.02
C GLU A 289 9.67 3.59 7.84
N ILE A 290 9.57 4.71 7.11
CA ILE A 290 8.66 4.90 5.99
C ILE A 290 9.31 4.46 4.67
N ALA A 291 10.53 4.93 4.38
CA ALA A 291 11.19 4.69 3.10
C ALA A 291 11.22 3.20 2.69
N PRO A 292 11.54 2.24 3.57
CA PRO A 292 11.55 0.82 3.19
C PRO A 292 10.17 0.21 2.90
N LEU A 293 9.09 0.95 3.11
CA LEU A 293 7.70 0.48 2.92
C LEU A 293 7.08 1.00 1.63
N VAL A 294 7.76 1.86 0.89
CA VAL A 294 7.23 2.52 -0.30
C VAL A 294 8.26 2.50 -1.43
N ASP A 295 7.79 2.49 -2.67
CA ASP A 295 8.66 2.55 -3.85
C ASP A 295 9.19 3.96 -4.09
N ARG A 296 8.39 5.00 -3.77
CA ARG A 296 8.78 6.40 -4.04
C ARG A 296 8.30 7.34 -2.94
N ILE A 297 9.06 8.42 -2.76
CA ILE A 297 8.72 9.52 -1.87
C ILE A 297 8.61 10.79 -2.70
N TYR A 298 7.42 11.39 -2.69
CA TYR A 298 7.16 12.70 -3.29
C TYR A 298 7.38 13.80 -2.26
N THR A 299 7.89 14.96 -2.69
CA THR A 299 8.05 16.12 -1.82
C THR A 299 8.04 17.43 -2.60
N GLU A 300 7.26 18.40 -2.13
CA GLU A 300 7.38 19.78 -2.59
C GLU A 300 8.76 20.34 -2.26
N THR A 301 9.49 20.80 -3.27
CA THR A 301 10.85 21.28 -3.07
C THR A 301 11.30 22.24 -4.19
N THR A 302 12.56 22.69 -4.13
CA THR A 302 13.21 23.46 -5.18
C THR A 302 14.34 22.66 -5.82
N GLU A 303 14.65 22.96 -7.09
CA GLU A 303 15.72 22.28 -7.82
C GLU A 303 17.05 22.21 -7.03
N GLY A 304 17.38 23.28 -6.29
CA GLY A 304 18.61 23.33 -5.49
C GLY A 304 18.67 22.38 -4.30
N SER A 305 17.54 21.91 -3.79
CA SER A 305 17.45 20.98 -2.65
C SER A 305 17.53 19.51 -3.08
N ILE A 306 17.24 19.19 -4.35
CA ILE A 306 17.09 17.82 -4.85
C ILE A 306 18.27 16.90 -4.48
N PRO A 307 19.55 17.26 -4.75
CA PRO A 307 20.67 16.34 -4.49
C PRO A 307 20.82 15.96 -3.01
N ALA A 308 20.46 16.87 -2.09
CA ALA A 308 20.54 16.60 -0.66
C ALA A 308 19.41 15.70 -0.18
N LEU A 309 18.21 15.85 -0.76
CA LEU A 309 17.04 15.05 -0.46
C LEU A 309 17.18 13.62 -1.02
N GLU A 310 17.67 13.47 -2.23
CA GLU A 310 18.01 12.17 -2.84
C GLU A 310 18.99 11.39 -1.95
N ALA A 311 20.09 12.02 -1.56
CA ALA A 311 21.07 11.40 -0.68
C ALA A 311 20.50 10.99 0.69
N ALA A 312 19.54 11.75 1.22
CA ALA A 312 18.88 11.44 2.49
C ALA A 312 17.91 10.25 2.36
N VAL A 313 17.17 10.15 1.25
CA VAL A 313 16.27 9.02 0.97
C VAL A 313 17.09 7.75 0.71
N GLU A 314 18.11 7.81 -0.16
CA GLU A 314 18.99 6.69 -0.49
C GLU A 314 19.70 6.11 0.75
N ALA A 315 20.04 6.96 1.72
CA ALA A 315 20.69 6.52 2.95
C ALA A 315 19.81 5.60 3.83
N VAL A 316 18.50 5.57 3.65
CA VAL A 316 17.54 4.83 4.50
C VAL A 316 16.62 3.88 3.74
N GLY A 317 16.54 4.00 2.41
CA GLY A 317 15.75 3.15 1.54
C GLY A 317 16.54 2.82 0.27
N GLU A 318 17.18 1.63 0.21
CA GLU A 318 18.05 1.22 -0.92
C GLU A 318 17.33 1.28 -2.28
N ASP A 319 16.03 0.95 -2.31
CA ASP A 319 15.23 0.87 -3.53
C ASP A 319 14.21 2.02 -3.64
N THR A 320 14.18 2.95 -2.70
CA THR A 320 13.21 4.05 -2.67
C THR A 320 13.70 5.24 -3.47
N VAL A 321 12.89 5.73 -4.41
CA VAL A 321 13.22 6.84 -5.29
C VAL A 321 12.54 8.13 -4.84
N LEU A 322 13.28 9.25 -4.82
CA LEU A 322 12.72 10.58 -4.60
C LEU A 322 12.08 11.12 -5.87
N ILE A 323 10.87 11.63 -5.79
CA ILE A 323 10.19 12.39 -6.85
C ILE A 323 9.96 13.82 -6.37
N PRO A 324 10.74 14.80 -6.82
CA PRO A 324 10.53 16.19 -6.45
C PRO A 324 9.27 16.76 -7.12
N GLU A 325 8.43 17.43 -6.34
CA GLU A 325 7.32 18.24 -6.84
C GLU A 325 7.79 19.67 -7.06
N LEU A 326 7.76 20.13 -8.30
CA LEU A 326 8.34 21.39 -8.75
C LEU A 326 7.28 22.30 -9.38
N THR A 327 7.41 23.60 -9.22
CA THR A 327 6.56 24.61 -9.87
C THR A 327 7.14 25.09 -11.22
N ALA A 328 8.34 24.64 -11.58
CA ALA A 328 8.99 24.95 -12.84
C ALA A 328 9.80 23.74 -13.34
N ILE A 329 9.94 23.66 -14.66
CA ILE A 329 10.77 22.61 -15.30
C ILE A 329 12.23 22.83 -14.87
N PRO A 330 12.90 21.81 -14.28
CA PRO A 330 14.29 21.91 -13.88
C PRO A 330 15.20 22.09 -15.11
N ALA A 331 16.36 22.75 -14.93
CA ALA A 331 17.29 23.04 -16.01
C ALA A 331 17.97 21.78 -16.54
N GLU A 332 18.29 20.85 -15.66
CA GLU A 332 18.85 19.53 -15.98
C GLU A 332 18.16 18.49 -15.08
N SER A 333 17.50 17.51 -15.69
CA SER A 333 16.95 16.38 -14.94
C SER A 333 16.89 15.15 -15.83
N ASP A 334 17.64 14.13 -15.42
CA ASP A 334 17.53 12.77 -15.94
C ASP A 334 16.63 11.91 -15.01
N GLN A 335 16.13 12.50 -13.92
CA GLN A 335 15.28 11.86 -12.92
C GLN A 335 13.82 12.32 -13.07
N PRO A 336 12.87 11.48 -12.74
CA PRO A 336 11.46 11.85 -12.77
C PRO A 336 11.14 12.98 -11.78
N TYR A 337 10.24 13.88 -12.18
CA TYR A 337 9.70 14.95 -11.35
C TYR A 337 8.23 15.18 -11.64
N LEU A 338 7.50 15.65 -10.63
CA LEU A 338 6.12 16.11 -10.78
C LEU A 338 6.10 17.62 -10.97
N LEU A 339 5.49 18.07 -12.07
CA LEU A 339 5.25 19.49 -12.29
C LEU A 339 3.88 19.87 -11.74
N THR A 340 3.87 20.70 -10.70
CA THR A 340 2.66 21.27 -10.09
C THR A 340 2.43 22.68 -10.62
N GLU A 341 1.17 23.09 -10.76
CA GLU A 341 0.88 24.50 -11.05
C GLU A 341 1.30 25.36 -9.86
N PRO A 342 1.91 26.56 -10.08
CA PRO A 342 2.21 27.47 -9.00
C PRO A 342 0.90 27.86 -8.31
N SER A 343 0.86 27.67 -7.01
CA SER A 343 -0.28 27.97 -6.12
C SER A 343 -0.58 29.47 -6.04
#